data_ebd967b5f064c7109641767d641c2aac
#
_entry.id   ebd967b5f064c7109641767d641c2aac
#
_cell.length_a   1.000
_cell.length_b   1.000
_cell.length_c   1.000
_cell.angle_alpha   90.00
_cell.angle_beta   90.00
_cell.angle_gamma   90.00
#
_symmetry.space_group_name_H-M   'P 1'
#
loop_
_entity.id
_entity.type
_entity.pdbx_description
1 polymer ?
#
loop_
_entity_poly.entity_id
_entity_poly.type
_entity_poly.pdbx_seq_one_letter_code
_entity_poly.pdbx_strand_id
1 'polypeptide(L)'
;MSVWQDKVSDYGEEKGAELLAETGMDVATLMWAGGFTGDDGRSFQEAVEDAEQSIELAALLQAKSLTVYSGARGGHTRNHARRLFMMAIEQLLPTARTNGIELAVEVMHPNAASGWTFLTELEMVLDLVQKLRDPMLKMAIDLYHWGQEPQMYPLISDLVQHLSVVHIGDTYQPPTDEHERCMLGNGIIPLELITQRLIESGFEGPMDVKLLGQEIELTDYDEVIRSSIDFTRGLFDRVTQS
;
A
#
# COMPACT_ATOMS: atom_id res chain seq x y z
N MET A 1 -0.92 0.74 12.11
CA MET A 1 0.35 0.30 11.48
C MET A 1 0.08 -0.63 10.31
N SER A 2 0.99 -0.74 9.33
CA SER A 2 0.95 -1.82 8.34
C SER A 2 1.78 -3.01 8.81
N VAL A 3 1.37 -4.20 8.43
CA VAL A 3 1.99 -5.46 8.87
C VAL A 3 2.42 -6.27 7.66
N TRP A 4 3.63 -6.84 7.72
CA TRP A 4 4.16 -7.68 6.65
C TRP A 4 3.75 -9.12 6.88
N GLN A 5 3.12 -9.73 5.87
CA GLN A 5 2.62 -11.11 5.95
C GLN A 5 3.71 -12.10 6.36
N ASP A 6 4.89 -12.03 5.71
CA ASP A 6 6.01 -12.93 6.00
C ASP A 6 6.43 -12.86 7.47
N LYS A 7 6.42 -11.65 8.07
CA LYS A 7 6.80 -11.47 9.48
C LYS A 7 5.77 -12.07 10.43
N VAL A 8 4.50 -11.99 10.07
CA VAL A 8 3.43 -12.64 10.85
C VAL A 8 3.53 -14.16 10.74
N SER A 9 3.71 -14.68 9.53
CA SER A 9 3.84 -16.11 9.28
C SER A 9 5.08 -16.70 9.99
N ASP A 10 6.22 -16.02 9.95
CA ASP A 10 7.45 -16.41 10.65
C ASP A 10 7.26 -16.43 12.19
N TYR A 11 6.50 -15.49 12.75
CA TYR A 11 6.22 -15.39 14.17
C TYR A 11 5.14 -16.39 14.62
N GLY A 12 4.23 -16.77 13.71
CA GLY A 12 3.04 -17.56 13.91
C GLY A 12 1.79 -16.68 13.95
N GLU A 13 0.85 -16.94 13.05
CA GLU A 13 -0.32 -16.09 12.76
C GLU A 13 -1.18 -15.81 14.00
N GLU A 14 -1.54 -16.86 14.76
CA GLU A 14 -2.32 -16.73 16.01
C GLU A 14 -1.59 -15.88 17.05
N LYS A 15 -0.28 -16.14 17.25
CA LYS A 15 0.54 -15.35 18.18
C LYS A 15 0.70 -13.90 17.74
N GLY A 16 0.84 -13.67 16.43
CA GLY A 16 0.89 -12.33 15.86
C GLY A 16 -0.41 -11.56 16.11
N ALA A 17 -1.55 -12.21 15.91
CA ALA A 17 -2.86 -11.63 16.19
C ALA A 17 -3.04 -11.31 17.69
N GLU A 18 -2.66 -12.23 18.58
CA GLU A 18 -2.70 -11.99 20.04
C GLU A 18 -1.81 -10.80 20.42
N LEU A 19 -0.57 -10.75 19.92
CA LEU A 19 0.36 -9.66 20.21
C LEU A 19 -0.18 -8.30 19.73
N LEU A 20 -0.73 -8.23 18.52
CA LEU A 20 -1.32 -6.99 17.99
C LEU A 20 -2.53 -6.56 18.83
N ALA A 21 -3.39 -7.50 19.22
CA ALA A 21 -4.54 -7.21 20.08
C ALA A 21 -4.11 -6.69 21.47
N GLU A 22 -3.04 -7.25 22.06
CA GLU A 22 -2.49 -6.79 23.34
C GLU A 22 -1.90 -5.37 23.27
N THR A 23 -1.32 -5.00 22.12
CA THR A 23 -0.76 -3.64 21.95
C THR A 23 -1.83 -2.57 21.77
N GLY A 24 -3.06 -2.95 21.40
CA GLY A 24 -4.14 -2.03 21.06
C GLY A 24 -3.87 -1.18 19.80
N MET A 25 -2.95 -1.63 18.94
CA MET A 25 -2.60 -0.92 17.71
C MET A 25 -3.51 -1.35 16.57
N ASP A 26 -4.16 -0.39 15.91
CA ASP A 26 -4.94 -0.64 14.69
C ASP A 26 -4.04 -1.08 13.52
N VAL A 27 -4.43 -2.14 12.83
CA VAL A 27 -3.75 -2.60 11.61
C VAL A 27 -4.39 -1.94 10.39
N ALA A 28 -3.65 -1.03 9.75
CA ALA A 28 -4.11 -0.31 8.58
C ALA A 28 -4.22 -1.23 7.36
N THR A 29 -3.18 -2.03 7.12
CA THR A 29 -3.16 -3.00 6.00
C THR A 29 -2.20 -4.15 6.29
N LEU A 30 -2.55 -5.34 5.79
CA LEU A 30 -1.61 -6.44 5.61
C LEU A 30 -0.92 -6.29 4.25
N MET A 31 0.37 -6.49 4.17
CA MET A 31 1.16 -6.41 2.94
C MET A 31 1.89 -7.74 2.70
N TRP A 32 1.91 -8.34 1.56
CA TRP A 32 1.20 -8.08 0.29
C TRP A 32 0.65 -9.38 -0.24
N ALA A 33 -0.40 -9.35 -1.07
CA ALA A 33 -0.81 -10.47 -1.89
C ALA A 33 -0.81 -10.07 -3.38
N GLY A 34 -0.59 -11.02 -4.28
CA GLY A 34 -0.55 -10.71 -5.70
C GLY A 34 0.24 -11.69 -6.54
N GLY A 35 0.84 -11.19 -7.66
CA GLY A 35 1.56 -12.06 -8.59
C GLY A 35 0.66 -12.78 -9.60
N PHE A 36 -0.52 -12.23 -9.89
CA PHE A 36 -1.56 -12.88 -10.71
C PHE A 36 -1.20 -13.09 -12.18
N THR A 37 -0.03 -12.67 -12.61
CA THR A 37 0.50 -12.86 -13.97
C THR A 37 1.36 -14.10 -14.11
N GLY A 38 1.73 -14.75 -13.00
CA GLY A 38 2.59 -15.93 -13.00
C GLY A 38 4.06 -15.63 -13.29
N ASP A 39 4.49 -14.37 -13.15
CA ASP A 39 5.89 -13.97 -13.37
C ASP A 39 6.83 -14.45 -12.25
N ASP A 40 6.29 -14.75 -11.08
CA ASP A 40 6.97 -15.32 -9.92
C ASP A 40 7.02 -16.87 -9.93
N GLY A 41 6.49 -17.50 -10.97
CA GLY A 41 6.47 -18.95 -11.17
C GLY A 41 5.25 -19.67 -10.61
N ARG A 42 4.36 -18.98 -9.85
CA ARG A 42 3.07 -19.51 -9.44
C ARG A 42 2.08 -19.48 -10.61
N SER A 43 1.16 -20.45 -10.67
CA SER A 43 0.02 -20.37 -11.57
C SER A 43 -0.95 -19.26 -11.13
N PHE A 44 -1.80 -18.80 -12.04
CA PHE A 44 -2.87 -17.86 -11.71
C PHE A 44 -3.74 -18.35 -10.53
N GLN A 45 -4.08 -19.64 -10.53
CA GLN A 45 -4.93 -20.22 -9.49
C GLN A 45 -4.23 -20.24 -8.12
N GLU A 46 -2.96 -20.64 -8.07
CA GLU A 46 -2.16 -20.60 -6.84
C GLU A 46 -2.03 -19.18 -6.27
N ALA A 47 -1.82 -18.16 -7.13
CA ALA A 47 -1.75 -16.77 -6.68
C ALA A 47 -3.10 -16.26 -6.15
N VAL A 48 -4.23 -16.71 -6.71
CA VAL A 48 -5.56 -16.37 -6.19
C VAL A 48 -5.82 -17.05 -4.85
N GLU A 49 -5.54 -18.35 -4.73
CA GLU A 49 -5.70 -19.12 -3.48
C GLU A 49 -4.84 -18.54 -2.33
N ASP A 50 -3.61 -18.16 -2.63
CA ASP A 50 -2.72 -17.50 -1.66
C ASP A 50 -3.27 -16.12 -1.23
N ALA A 51 -3.82 -15.34 -2.16
CA ALA A 51 -4.45 -14.08 -1.84
C ALA A 51 -5.76 -14.25 -1.03
N GLU A 52 -6.53 -15.32 -1.24
CA GLU A 52 -7.69 -15.65 -0.39
C GLU A 52 -7.27 -15.95 1.05
N GLN A 53 -6.19 -16.74 1.24
CA GLN A 53 -5.62 -16.98 2.56
C GLN A 53 -5.10 -15.69 3.20
N SER A 54 -4.50 -14.80 2.41
CA SER A 54 -4.07 -13.48 2.89
C SER A 54 -5.23 -12.60 3.35
N ILE A 55 -6.42 -12.69 2.71
CA ILE A 55 -7.64 -12.02 3.17
C ILE A 55 -8.09 -12.56 4.52
N GLU A 56 -8.06 -13.89 4.70
CA GLU A 56 -8.43 -14.54 5.96
C GLU A 56 -7.45 -14.15 7.09
N LEU A 57 -6.14 -14.11 6.80
CA LEU A 57 -5.13 -13.63 7.73
C LEU A 57 -5.33 -12.15 8.08
N ALA A 58 -5.63 -11.29 7.09
CA ALA A 58 -5.93 -9.89 7.34
C ALA A 58 -7.13 -9.73 8.29
N ALA A 59 -8.16 -10.56 8.13
CA ALA A 59 -9.31 -10.59 9.04
C ALA A 59 -8.93 -11.06 10.46
N LEU A 60 -8.09 -12.09 10.58
CA LEU A 60 -7.57 -12.56 11.87
C LEU A 60 -6.80 -11.45 12.62
N LEU A 61 -6.01 -10.67 11.88
CA LEU A 61 -5.25 -9.53 12.41
C LEU A 61 -6.10 -8.27 12.61
N GLN A 62 -7.39 -8.30 12.31
CA GLN A 62 -8.32 -7.16 12.32
C GLN A 62 -7.81 -5.99 11.47
N ALA A 63 -7.11 -6.30 10.38
CA ALA A 63 -6.65 -5.30 9.44
C ALA A 63 -7.83 -4.66 8.69
N LYS A 64 -7.72 -3.37 8.36
CA LYS A 64 -8.71 -2.69 7.53
C LYS A 64 -8.66 -3.17 6.08
N SER A 65 -7.45 -3.46 5.58
CA SER A 65 -7.24 -3.82 4.19
C SER A 65 -6.12 -4.84 3.98
N LEU A 66 -6.12 -5.42 2.79
CA LEU A 66 -5.00 -6.17 2.22
C LEU A 66 -4.46 -5.38 1.03
N THR A 67 -3.19 -5.00 1.06
CA THR A 67 -2.52 -4.39 -0.09
C THR A 67 -2.26 -5.46 -1.15
N VAL A 68 -2.71 -5.21 -2.38
CA VAL A 68 -2.55 -6.14 -3.49
C VAL A 68 -1.75 -5.52 -4.64
N TYR A 69 -0.88 -6.32 -5.25
CA TYR A 69 -0.10 -5.96 -6.43
C TYR A 69 -0.39 -6.92 -7.57
N SER A 70 -0.19 -6.47 -8.81
CA SER A 70 -0.58 -7.29 -9.97
C SER A 70 0.40 -8.41 -10.33
N GLY A 71 1.65 -8.33 -9.94
CA GLY A 71 2.77 -9.00 -10.56
C GLY A 71 3.31 -8.21 -11.76
N ALA A 72 4.55 -8.46 -12.17
CA ALA A 72 5.08 -7.95 -13.40
C ALA A 72 4.37 -8.58 -14.60
N ARG A 73 4.62 -8.14 -15.82
CA ARG A 73 3.86 -8.67 -16.98
C ARG A 73 4.15 -10.12 -17.35
N GLY A 74 5.23 -10.70 -16.85
CA GLY A 74 5.59 -12.10 -17.10
C GLY A 74 5.64 -12.50 -18.59
N GLY A 75 6.03 -11.58 -19.48
CA GLY A 75 5.98 -11.81 -20.93
C GLY A 75 4.61 -11.62 -21.59
N HIS A 76 3.55 -11.38 -20.84
CA HIS A 76 2.21 -11.12 -21.38
C HIS A 76 2.12 -9.76 -22.07
N THR A 77 1.17 -9.64 -23.01
CA THR A 77 0.76 -8.32 -23.51
C THR A 77 0.07 -7.54 -22.38
N ARG A 78 0.14 -6.19 -22.40
CA ARG A 78 -0.52 -5.34 -21.41
C ARG A 78 -2.00 -5.68 -21.22
N ASN A 79 -2.73 -5.94 -22.31
CA ASN A 79 -4.15 -6.29 -22.27
C ASN A 79 -4.40 -7.66 -21.61
N HIS A 80 -3.51 -8.63 -21.83
CA HIS A 80 -3.64 -9.95 -21.20
C HIS A 80 -3.33 -9.88 -19.70
N ALA A 81 -2.24 -9.23 -19.31
CA ALA A 81 -1.91 -9.02 -17.91
C ALA A 81 -3.04 -8.29 -17.16
N ARG A 82 -3.60 -7.20 -17.76
CA ARG A 82 -4.75 -6.51 -17.20
C ARG A 82 -5.96 -7.41 -17.02
N ARG A 83 -6.25 -8.29 -18.00
CA ARG A 83 -7.37 -9.24 -17.89
C ARG A 83 -7.14 -10.23 -16.76
N LEU A 84 -5.93 -10.78 -16.61
CA LEU A 84 -5.60 -11.68 -15.49
C LEU A 84 -5.81 -10.99 -14.15
N PHE A 85 -5.29 -9.77 -13.98
CA PHE A 85 -5.48 -8.99 -12.77
C PHE A 85 -6.97 -8.75 -12.47
N MET A 86 -7.76 -8.33 -13.46
CA MET A 86 -9.20 -8.12 -13.29
C MET A 86 -9.93 -9.39 -12.86
N MET A 87 -9.59 -10.53 -13.49
CA MET A 87 -10.17 -11.84 -13.13
C MET A 87 -9.81 -12.24 -11.69
N ALA A 88 -8.58 -11.97 -11.23
CA ALA A 88 -8.18 -12.22 -9.87
C ALA A 88 -8.98 -11.35 -8.88
N ILE A 89 -9.07 -10.05 -9.12
CA ILE A 89 -9.86 -9.15 -8.28
C ILE A 89 -11.34 -9.59 -8.21
N GLU A 90 -11.96 -9.94 -9.34
CA GLU A 90 -13.35 -10.41 -9.37
C GLU A 90 -13.54 -11.70 -8.57
N GLN A 91 -12.55 -12.60 -8.53
CA GLN A 91 -12.58 -13.81 -7.72
C GLN A 91 -12.38 -13.54 -6.23
N LEU A 92 -11.52 -12.58 -5.86
CA LEU A 92 -11.20 -12.25 -4.48
C LEU A 92 -12.29 -11.41 -3.78
N LEU A 93 -13.03 -10.59 -4.52
CA LEU A 93 -14.05 -9.69 -3.95
C LEU A 93 -15.12 -10.37 -3.08
N PRO A 94 -15.65 -11.56 -3.42
CA PRO A 94 -16.59 -12.27 -2.54
C PRO A 94 -15.99 -12.61 -1.17
N THR A 95 -14.75 -13.13 -1.14
CA THR A 95 -14.02 -13.45 0.10
C THR A 95 -13.70 -12.17 0.89
N ALA A 96 -13.27 -11.11 0.21
CA ALA A 96 -13.03 -9.79 0.80
C ALA A 96 -14.28 -9.22 1.49
N ARG A 97 -15.44 -9.27 0.83
CA ARG A 97 -16.72 -8.83 1.43
C ARG A 97 -17.12 -9.66 2.65
N THR A 98 -16.96 -10.99 2.56
CA THR A 98 -17.32 -11.88 3.67
C THR A 98 -16.50 -11.59 4.92
N ASN A 99 -15.23 -11.25 4.74
CA ASN A 99 -14.29 -10.96 5.82
C ASN A 99 -14.23 -9.48 6.20
N GLY A 100 -14.87 -8.59 5.44
CA GLY A 100 -14.85 -7.14 5.69
C GLY A 100 -13.51 -6.47 5.40
N ILE A 101 -12.69 -7.06 4.51
CA ILE A 101 -11.33 -6.59 4.16
C ILE A 101 -11.35 -5.85 2.84
N GLU A 102 -10.90 -4.60 2.81
CA GLU A 102 -10.70 -3.87 1.57
C GLU A 102 -9.49 -4.40 0.79
N LEU A 103 -9.62 -4.60 -0.51
CA LEU A 103 -8.49 -4.90 -1.41
C LEU A 103 -7.89 -3.57 -1.88
N ALA A 104 -6.75 -3.21 -1.34
CA ALA A 104 -6.07 -1.94 -1.62
C ALA A 104 -5.02 -2.13 -2.73
N VAL A 105 -5.35 -1.80 -3.96
CA VAL A 105 -4.45 -1.94 -5.12
C VAL A 105 -3.31 -0.94 -5.03
N GLU A 106 -2.07 -1.42 -4.92
CA GLU A 106 -0.88 -0.57 -4.91
C GLU A 106 -0.46 -0.20 -6.34
N VAL A 107 -0.26 1.10 -6.56
CA VAL A 107 0.24 1.67 -7.82
C VAL A 107 1.67 2.14 -7.60
N MET A 108 2.63 1.58 -8.33
CA MET A 108 4.03 1.93 -8.16
C MET A 108 4.53 2.84 -9.29
N HIS A 109 5.50 3.69 -8.97
CA HIS A 109 6.18 4.49 -9.98
C HIS A 109 6.90 3.58 -11.00
N PRO A 110 6.89 3.90 -12.31
CA PRO A 110 7.49 3.03 -13.34
C PRO A 110 8.94 2.63 -13.09
N ASN A 111 9.73 3.53 -12.49
CA ASN A 111 11.15 3.28 -12.18
C ASN A 111 11.35 2.32 -10.99
N ALA A 112 10.32 2.04 -10.21
CA ALA A 112 10.39 1.19 -9.01
C ALA A 112 9.47 -0.03 -9.09
N ALA A 113 8.81 -0.22 -10.24
CA ALA A 113 7.79 -1.26 -10.41
C ALA A 113 8.33 -2.58 -10.98
N SER A 114 9.61 -2.61 -11.36
CA SER A 114 10.24 -3.78 -11.98
C SER A 114 10.13 -5.00 -11.05
N GLY A 115 9.66 -6.11 -11.59
CA GLY A 115 9.45 -7.34 -10.82
C GLY A 115 8.24 -7.35 -9.89
N TRP A 116 7.58 -6.20 -9.63
CA TRP A 116 6.46 -6.12 -8.69
C TRP A 116 5.10 -5.98 -9.37
N THR A 117 4.96 -4.98 -10.24
CA THR A 117 3.66 -4.67 -10.80
C THR A 117 3.77 -4.05 -12.19
N PHE A 118 2.75 -4.29 -13.02
CA PHE A 118 2.58 -3.55 -14.27
C PHE A 118 1.62 -2.35 -14.12
N LEU A 119 1.07 -2.15 -12.92
CA LEU A 119 0.16 -1.04 -12.61
C LEU A 119 0.99 0.19 -12.22
N THR A 120 1.34 0.98 -13.21
CA THR A 120 2.28 2.10 -13.09
C THR A 120 1.68 3.45 -13.52
N GLU A 121 0.37 3.56 -13.58
CA GLU A 121 -0.37 4.76 -13.97
C GLU A 121 -1.55 4.97 -13.02
N LEU A 122 -1.57 6.08 -12.27
CA LEU A 122 -2.61 6.38 -11.27
C LEU A 122 -4.00 6.39 -11.89
N GLU A 123 -4.18 7.10 -13.01
CA GLU A 123 -5.46 7.23 -13.68
C GLU A 123 -5.99 5.87 -14.17
N MET A 124 -5.10 4.98 -14.61
CA MET A 124 -5.49 3.65 -15.07
C MET A 124 -6.10 2.82 -13.94
N VAL A 125 -5.50 2.88 -12.73
CA VAL A 125 -6.00 2.11 -11.57
C VAL A 125 -7.24 2.77 -10.99
N LEU A 126 -7.28 4.10 -10.93
CA LEU A 126 -8.47 4.85 -10.54
C LEU A 126 -9.67 4.51 -11.44
N ASP A 127 -9.48 4.54 -12.76
CA ASP A 127 -10.45 4.10 -13.75
C ASP A 127 -10.97 2.67 -13.50
N LEU A 128 -10.07 1.76 -13.12
CA LEU A 128 -10.38 0.36 -12.85
C LEU A 128 -11.27 0.24 -11.61
N VAL A 129 -10.90 0.90 -10.52
CA VAL A 129 -11.69 0.91 -9.27
C VAL A 129 -13.06 1.53 -9.50
N GLN A 130 -13.12 2.67 -10.20
CA GLN A 130 -14.38 3.34 -10.53
C GLN A 130 -15.30 2.51 -11.43
N LYS A 131 -14.75 1.71 -12.35
CA LYS A 131 -15.55 0.86 -13.25
C LYS A 131 -16.15 -0.34 -12.55
N LEU A 132 -15.41 -0.98 -11.63
CA LEU A 132 -15.92 -2.11 -10.86
C LEU A 132 -16.98 -1.70 -9.83
N ARG A 133 -16.93 -0.47 -9.32
CA ARG A 133 -17.89 0.09 -8.36
C ARG A 133 -18.12 -0.79 -7.14
N ASP A 134 -17.10 -1.51 -6.71
CA ASP A 134 -17.16 -2.35 -5.54
C ASP A 134 -16.60 -1.62 -4.32
N PRO A 135 -17.33 -1.52 -3.20
CA PRO A 135 -16.86 -0.79 -2.02
C PRO A 135 -15.61 -1.43 -1.38
N MET A 136 -15.40 -2.74 -1.59
CA MET A 136 -14.23 -3.45 -1.07
C MET A 136 -12.99 -3.28 -1.96
N LEU A 137 -13.12 -2.71 -3.16
CA LEU A 137 -11.98 -2.42 -4.02
C LEU A 137 -11.54 -0.98 -3.86
N LYS A 138 -10.35 -0.81 -3.35
CA LYS A 138 -9.72 0.48 -3.04
C LYS A 138 -8.32 0.56 -3.65
N MET A 139 -7.62 1.65 -3.38
CA MET A 139 -6.24 1.88 -3.78
C MET A 139 -5.37 2.11 -2.53
N ALA A 140 -4.12 1.70 -2.61
CA ALA A 140 -3.05 2.12 -1.72
C ALA A 140 -2.12 3.07 -2.48
N ILE A 141 -1.78 4.20 -1.86
CA ILE A 141 -0.83 5.16 -2.41
C ILE A 141 0.38 5.24 -1.49
N ASP A 142 1.57 5.03 -2.05
CA ASP A 142 2.82 5.24 -1.35
C ASP A 142 3.45 6.57 -1.85
N LEU A 143 3.66 7.50 -0.93
CA LEU A 143 4.22 8.82 -1.27
C LEU A 143 5.66 8.74 -1.75
N TYR A 144 6.39 7.69 -1.43
CA TYR A 144 7.68 7.40 -2.05
C TYR A 144 7.56 7.32 -3.58
N HIS A 145 6.52 6.65 -4.08
CA HIS A 145 6.32 6.49 -5.52
C HIS A 145 5.77 7.74 -6.18
N TRP A 146 4.86 8.46 -5.52
CA TRP A 146 4.04 9.46 -6.17
C TRP A 146 4.21 10.88 -5.63
N GLY A 147 4.82 11.04 -4.46
CA GLY A 147 4.90 12.34 -3.79
C GLY A 147 5.70 13.40 -4.54
N GLN A 148 6.62 13.00 -5.41
CA GLN A 148 7.38 13.91 -6.28
C GLN A 148 6.73 14.15 -7.64
N GLU A 149 5.68 13.37 -7.98
CA GLU A 149 5.08 13.38 -9.30
C GLU A 149 3.99 14.47 -9.42
N PRO A 150 4.19 15.51 -10.26
CA PRO A 150 3.23 16.60 -10.40
C PRO A 150 1.83 16.13 -10.84
N GLN A 151 1.75 15.02 -11.56
CA GLN A 151 0.51 14.45 -12.05
C GLN A 151 -0.39 13.90 -10.93
N MET A 152 0.14 13.60 -9.75
CA MET A 152 -0.65 13.14 -8.61
C MET A 152 -1.54 14.26 -8.05
N TYR A 153 -1.04 15.49 -8.01
CA TYR A 153 -1.70 16.60 -7.32
C TYR A 153 -3.12 16.93 -7.82
N PRO A 154 -3.37 17.01 -9.14
CA PRO A 154 -4.73 17.26 -9.62
C PRO A 154 -5.69 16.08 -9.40
N LEU A 155 -5.16 14.88 -9.15
CA LEU A 155 -5.96 13.67 -8.96
C LEU A 155 -6.37 13.45 -7.49
N ILE A 156 -5.77 14.16 -6.52
CA ILE A 156 -5.99 13.90 -5.09
C ILE A 156 -7.47 13.93 -4.73
N SER A 157 -8.24 14.91 -5.20
CA SER A 157 -9.67 15.01 -4.91
C SER A 157 -10.50 13.84 -5.43
N ASP A 158 -10.08 13.22 -6.53
CA ASP A 158 -10.76 12.06 -7.09
C ASP A 158 -10.27 10.76 -6.43
N LEU A 159 -8.99 10.71 -6.04
CA LEU A 159 -8.37 9.56 -5.39
C LEU A 159 -8.92 9.31 -3.98
N VAL A 160 -9.11 10.34 -3.17
CA VAL A 160 -9.42 10.20 -1.72
C VAL A 160 -10.62 9.32 -1.43
N GLN A 161 -11.64 9.31 -2.29
CA GLN A 161 -12.84 8.47 -2.15
C GLN A 161 -12.56 6.98 -2.38
N HIS A 162 -11.44 6.68 -3.05
CA HIS A 162 -11.03 5.34 -3.43
C HIS A 162 -9.80 4.85 -2.67
N LEU A 163 -9.23 5.67 -1.76
CA LEU A 163 -8.07 5.28 -0.96
C LEU A 163 -8.49 4.48 0.27
N SER A 164 -7.77 3.40 0.53
CA SER A 164 -7.81 2.66 1.79
C SER A 164 -6.71 3.11 2.74
N VAL A 165 -5.51 3.28 2.23
CA VAL A 165 -4.32 3.63 3.01
C VAL A 165 -3.40 4.53 2.20
N VAL A 166 -2.71 5.46 2.89
CA VAL A 166 -1.60 6.24 2.34
C VAL A 166 -0.34 5.93 3.13
N HIS A 167 0.70 5.44 2.44
CA HIS A 167 2.00 5.23 3.04
C HIS A 167 2.83 6.51 2.95
N ILE A 168 3.31 6.98 4.10
CA ILE A 168 4.20 8.13 4.22
C ILE A 168 5.64 7.63 4.20
N GLY A 169 6.39 8.02 3.21
CA GLY A 169 7.81 7.77 3.08
C GLY A 169 8.51 9.01 2.54
N ASP A 170 9.81 9.10 2.73
CA ASP A 170 10.63 10.19 2.19
C ASP A 170 11.87 9.62 1.52
N THR A 171 12.52 10.39 0.63
CA THR A 171 13.68 9.95 -0.14
C THR A 171 14.50 11.14 -0.63
N TYR A 172 15.80 10.93 -0.84
CA TYR A 172 16.70 11.95 -1.37
C TYR A 172 16.65 12.08 -2.90
N GLN A 173 16.06 11.13 -3.59
CA GLN A 173 16.08 11.04 -5.06
C GLN A 173 14.77 10.46 -5.61
N PRO A 174 14.51 10.57 -6.91
CA PRO A 174 13.35 9.91 -7.53
C PRO A 174 13.32 8.39 -7.27
N PRO A 175 12.14 7.76 -7.28
CA PRO A 175 12.00 6.32 -7.05
C PRO A 175 12.89 5.47 -7.96
N THR A 176 13.48 4.42 -7.38
CA THR A 176 14.28 3.41 -8.07
C THR A 176 13.86 2.00 -7.65
N ASP A 177 14.32 0.97 -8.34
CA ASP A 177 14.09 -0.45 -7.99
C ASP A 177 14.70 -0.85 -6.63
N GLU A 178 15.60 -0.05 -6.07
CA GLU A 178 16.18 -0.27 -4.74
C GLU A 178 15.23 0.14 -3.61
N HIS A 179 14.20 0.91 -3.91
CA HIS A 179 13.19 1.39 -2.94
C HIS A 179 13.78 2.14 -1.73
N GLU A 180 14.95 2.76 -1.89
CA GLU A 180 15.66 3.46 -0.83
C GLU A 180 14.88 4.68 -0.32
N ARG A 181 14.60 4.67 0.97
CA ARG A 181 13.97 5.78 1.70
C ARG A 181 14.93 6.33 2.74
N CYS A 182 14.67 7.55 3.17
CA CYS A 182 15.38 8.20 4.27
C CYS A 182 14.42 8.51 5.42
N MET A 183 14.98 8.99 6.53
CA MET A 183 14.19 9.47 7.66
C MET A 183 13.25 10.58 7.21
N LEU A 184 12.02 10.57 7.72
CA LEU A 184 11.00 11.57 7.36
C LEU A 184 11.48 13.00 7.60
N GLY A 185 11.29 13.87 6.62
CA GLY A 185 11.69 15.27 6.66
C GLY A 185 13.13 15.53 6.22
N ASN A 186 13.93 14.50 5.97
CA ASN A 186 15.29 14.65 5.43
C ASN A 186 15.31 14.62 3.90
N GLY A 187 14.24 14.14 3.28
CA GLY A 187 14.16 13.96 1.83
C GLY A 187 13.55 15.15 1.10
N ILE A 188 13.09 14.87 -0.11
CA ILE A 188 12.62 15.88 -1.06
C ILE A 188 11.10 15.81 -1.30
N ILE A 189 10.41 14.86 -0.69
CA ILE A 189 8.95 14.73 -0.85
C ILE A 189 8.26 15.85 -0.05
N PRO A 190 7.38 16.64 -0.66
CA PRO A 190 6.67 17.73 0.03
C PRO A 190 5.52 17.18 0.89
N LEU A 191 5.86 16.40 1.93
CA LEU A 191 4.92 15.66 2.76
C LEU A 191 3.84 16.55 3.38
N GLU A 192 4.20 17.76 3.82
CA GLU A 192 3.24 18.70 4.41
C GLU A 192 2.17 19.14 3.40
N LEU A 193 2.58 19.55 2.21
CA LEU A 193 1.65 19.94 1.14
C LEU A 193 0.71 18.80 0.74
N ILE A 194 1.26 17.59 0.62
CA ILE A 194 0.46 16.43 0.20
C ILE A 194 -0.53 16.04 1.29
N THR A 195 -0.07 15.96 2.53
CA THR A 195 -0.91 15.62 3.69
C THR A 195 -2.04 16.63 3.85
N GLN A 196 -1.74 17.93 3.75
CA GLN A 196 -2.74 18.98 3.79
C GLN A 196 -3.81 18.79 2.69
N ARG A 197 -3.40 18.56 1.45
CA ARG A 197 -4.32 18.35 0.32
C ARG A 197 -5.18 17.10 0.49
N LEU A 198 -4.62 16.01 1.00
CA LEU A 198 -5.38 14.79 1.30
C LEU A 198 -6.48 15.06 2.33
N ILE A 199 -6.15 15.74 3.43
CA ILE A 199 -7.10 16.08 4.50
C ILE A 199 -8.17 17.07 3.97
N GLU A 200 -7.77 18.13 3.28
CA GLU A 200 -8.70 19.11 2.68
C GLU A 200 -9.64 18.47 1.65
N SER A 201 -9.20 17.42 0.97
CA SER A 201 -10.02 16.64 0.03
C SER A 201 -10.91 15.59 0.71
N GLY A 202 -10.83 15.45 2.04
CA GLY A 202 -11.69 14.57 2.83
C GLY A 202 -11.13 13.16 3.03
N PHE A 203 -9.82 12.94 2.96
CA PHE A 203 -9.22 11.67 3.33
C PHE A 203 -9.28 11.45 4.84
N GLU A 204 -9.99 10.40 5.27
CA GLU A 204 -10.15 9.99 6.68
C GLU A 204 -9.50 8.62 6.97
N GLY A 205 -8.84 8.04 5.96
CA GLY A 205 -8.17 6.75 6.10
C GLY A 205 -6.86 6.82 6.88
N PRO A 206 -6.26 5.67 7.19
CA PRO A 206 -4.97 5.63 7.86
C PRO A 206 -3.86 6.17 6.96
N MET A 207 -2.98 6.97 7.57
CA MET A 207 -1.68 7.35 7.04
C MET A 207 -0.61 6.60 7.83
N ASP A 208 0.16 5.77 7.15
CA ASP A 208 1.10 4.83 7.75
C ASP A 208 2.53 5.12 7.31
N VAL A 209 3.47 5.13 8.25
CA VAL A 209 4.89 5.37 7.94
C VAL A 209 5.50 4.10 7.36
N LYS A 210 6.02 4.19 6.15
CA LYS A 210 6.67 3.08 5.43
C LYS A 210 8.10 3.49 5.07
N LEU A 211 9.06 3.02 5.85
CA LEU A 211 10.48 3.29 5.68
C LEU A 211 11.22 1.98 5.39
N LEU A 212 11.98 1.96 4.31
CA LEU A 212 12.76 0.83 3.81
C LEU A 212 14.11 1.33 3.30
N GLY A 213 15.06 0.43 3.14
CA GLY A 213 16.34 0.72 2.52
C GLY A 213 17.51 0.69 3.50
N GLN A 214 18.71 0.77 2.95
CA GLN A 214 19.95 0.53 3.69
C GLN A 214 20.15 1.54 4.83
N GLU A 215 19.82 2.81 4.64
CA GLU A 215 19.93 3.83 5.69
C GLU A 215 19.06 3.47 6.90
N ILE A 216 17.83 3.03 6.64
CA ILE A 216 16.86 2.67 7.68
C ILE A 216 17.30 1.39 8.41
N GLU A 217 17.77 0.39 7.67
CA GLU A 217 18.23 -0.88 8.24
C GLU A 217 19.47 -0.73 9.12
N LEU A 218 20.35 0.25 8.82
CA LEU A 218 21.55 0.56 9.60
C LEU A 218 21.30 1.49 10.77
N THR A 219 20.12 2.10 10.84
CA THR A 219 19.74 3.01 11.94
C THR A 219 19.09 2.20 13.06
N ASP A 220 19.29 2.61 14.30
CA ASP A 220 18.63 2.02 15.46
C ASP A 220 17.10 2.15 15.34
N TYR A 221 16.36 1.05 15.46
CA TYR A 221 14.91 1.04 15.28
C TYR A 221 14.16 1.94 16.27
N ASP A 222 14.65 2.07 17.50
CA ASP A 222 14.08 2.99 18.48
C ASP A 222 14.21 4.44 18.02
N GLU A 223 15.32 4.78 17.36
CA GLU A 223 15.53 6.10 16.75
C GLU A 223 14.62 6.33 15.57
N VAL A 224 14.49 5.35 14.66
CA VAL A 224 13.58 5.40 13.51
C VAL A 224 12.14 5.62 13.98
N ILE A 225 11.68 4.86 14.97
CA ILE A 225 10.31 4.95 15.50
C ILE A 225 10.08 6.31 16.16
N ARG A 226 10.97 6.76 17.06
CA ARG A 226 10.81 8.06 17.77
C ARG A 226 10.80 9.22 16.79
N SER A 227 11.77 9.26 15.87
CA SER A 227 11.85 10.32 14.86
C SER A 227 10.61 10.36 13.97
N SER A 228 10.10 9.19 13.56
CA SER A 228 8.87 9.08 12.77
C SER A 228 7.65 9.59 13.53
N ILE A 229 7.52 9.24 14.81
CA ILE A 229 6.45 9.73 15.67
C ILE A 229 6.51 11.26 15.84
N ASP A 230 7.69 11.79 16.13
CA ASP A 230 7.87 13.22 16.35
C ASP A 230 7.61 14.01 15.06
N PHE A 231 8.12 13.52 13.93
CA PHE A 231 7.86 14.14 12.63
C PHE A 231 6.36 14.13 12.27
N THR A 232 5.70 12.98 12.38
CA THR A 232 4.28 12.85 12.02
C THR A 232 3.38 13.68 12.93
N ARG A 233 3.63 13.73 14.23
CA ARG A 233 2.91 14.63 15.15
C ARG A 233 3.05 16.09 14.72
N GLY A 234 4.29 16.56 14.50
CA GLY A 234 4.52 17.91 14.03
C GLY A 234 3.91 18.21 12.66
N LEU A 235 3.88 17.22 11.76
CA LEU A 235 3.23 17.32 10.45
C LEU A 235 1.73 17.54 10.60
N PHE A 236 1.05 16.69 11.37
CA PHE A 236 -0.40 16.81 11.59
C PHE A 236 -0.78 18.06 12.35
N ASP A 237 0.01 18.49 13.34
CA ASP A 237 -0.22 19.75 14.05
C ASP A 237 -0.21 20.95 13.09
N ARG A 238 0.71 20.98 12.13
CA ARG A 238 0.79 22.09 11.15
C ARG A 238 -0.37 22.10 10.16
N VAL A 239 -0.74 20.92 9.62
CA VAL A 239 -1.79 20.84 8.58
C VAL A 239 -3.20 20.99 9.14
N THR A 240 -3.41 20.73 10.44
CA THR A 240 -4.74 20.88 11.08
C THR A 240 -4.98 22.26 11.68
N GLN A 241 -3.94 23.09 11.82
CA GLN A 241 -4.04 24.47 12.32
C GLN A 241 -4.12 25.51 11.19
N SER A 242 -3.96 25.09 9.93
CA SER A 242 -4.02 25.95 8.75
C SER A 242 -5.43 26.02 8.19
#